data_ca9b769ca3cd2cb5c73a277fc7c7fc81
#
_entry.id   ca9b769ca3cd2cb5c73a277fc7c7fc81
#
_cell.length_a   1.000
_cell.length_b   1.000
_cell.length_c   1.000
_cell.angle_alpha   90.00
_cell.angle_beta   90.00
_cell.angle_gamma   90.00
#
_symmetry.space_group_name_H-M   'P 1'
#
loop_
_entity.id
_entity.type
_entity.pdbx_description
1 polymer ?
#
loop_
_entity_poly.entity_id
_entity_poly.type
_entity_poly.pdbx_seq_one_letter_code
_entity_poly.pdbx_strand_id
1 'polypeptide(L)'
;MTITLIVLAITAALFVWGKIRSDIVALCSLLALVLTGILTPEEALSGFSNSIVIMIAALFIVGGAIFQTGIAGTLSARLLHFAGKSNYKLFLLLMLVTSLIGSFLSNTGTVALLMPIVVTMASTSALNVRRLLMPMAFASSIGGMMTLIGTPPVLIVHGALIESGQEGLSFFTTLPVGMILLVISILLLWPLTKILEKKGKKEIDDNRSTVKSPWQLASEYRLSENMYRVEVSSSSSMIGKTIAALEITKRYAVTIVEIRRRSGSPLIKTVTQELPEAGRVMNEGDILYLIGDFANVQTFVSESGLKLTDQMTEGSLNRPLFSGKLKFDEIGMAEVVVLANSQLTGRHVKDSGFRQNYNVNIIGIQRKDQHLLQDVKDQKMQSGDMLLVQGTWEDIDRLSRLEAEVVVIGQPAMEASKVTLHHKAPVAGIIMILMVLAMVFNILPPVIAVLLAAVAMILTRCFRTVGDAYRTISWESVFLFAAMIPMAVAMETTGVSEAIAAGIVEMLGSYGPYMVLGGIYLGTSLLTMFISNTATAVLFAPIALQAALTLGVSPYPFVITVAVAASMCLASPFSTPPNAMVMSVGRYSFMDYVKVGLPLQLIYMAVMIIVLPLLFPF
;
A
#
# COMPACT_ATOMS: atom_id res chain seq x y z
N MET A 1 6.65 26.38 -32.33
CA MET A 1 5.91 27.07 -31.29
C MET A 1 4.40 26.79 -31.33
N THR A 2 3.64 27.21 -32.38
CA THR A 2 2.17 27.07 -32.41
C THR A 2 1.69 25.62 -32.29
N ILE A 3 2.32 24.67 -33.01
CA ILE A 3 1.96 23.24 -32.95
C ILE A 3 2.23 22.65 -31.56
N THR A 4 3.37 22.96 -30.96
CA THR A 4 3.71 22.52 -29.61
C THR A 4 2.72 23.05 -28.58
N LEU A 5 2.32 24.30 -28.68
CA LEU A 5 1.31 24.92 -27.82
C LEU A 5 -0.07 24.24 -27.98
N ILE A 6 -0.46 23.90 -29.22
CA ILE A 6 -1.70 23.15 -29.47
C ILE A 6 -1.63 21.75 -28.86
N VAL A 7 -0.53 21.03 -29.09
CA VAL A 7 -0.34 19.69 -28.50
C VAL A 7 -0.37 19.78 -26.98
N LEU A 8 0.32 20.74 -26.38
CA LEU A 8 0.32 20.99 -24.94
C LEU A 8 -1.10 21.27 -24.40
N ALA A 9 -1.85 22.17 -25.08
CA ALA A 9 -3.21 22.51 -24.68
C ALA A 9 -4.17 21.30 -24.76
N ILE A 10 -4.06 20.51 -25.84
CA ILE A 10 -4.85 19.28 -26.01
C ILE A 10 -4.46 18.27 -24.92
N THR A 11 -3.17 18.09 -24.64
CA THR A 11 -2.67 17.20 -23.58
C THR A 11 -3.24 17.59 -22.23
N ALA A 12 -3.15 18.88 -21.86
CA ALA A 12 -3.72 19.41 -20.64
C ALA A 12 -5.25 19.21 -20.58
N ALA A 13 -5.95 19.49 -21.67
CA ALA A 13 -7.40 19.28 -21.75
C ALA A 13 -7.80 17.81 -21.59
N LEU A 14 -7.06 16.86 -22.20
CA LEU A 14 -7.29 15.43 -22.06
C LEU A 14 -6.99 14.94 -20.64
N PHE A 15 -5.95 15.45 -19.99
CA PHE A 15 -5.68 15.16 -18.59
C PHE A 15 -6.82 15.64 -17.68
N VAL A 16 -7.33 16.87 -17.89
CA VAL A 16 -8.47 17.42 -17.14
C VAL A 16 -9.75 16.61 -17.40
N TRP A 17 -9.95 16.14 -18.63
CA TRP A 17 -11.11 15.30 -18.97
C TRP A 17 -11.12 13.95 -18.21
N GLY A 18 -9.96 13.39 -17.89
CA GLY A 18 -9.76 12.26 -16.96
C GLY A 18 -10.37 10.92 -17.39
N LYS A 19 -10.95 10.80 -18.60
CA LYS A 19 -11.53 9.55 -19.11
C LYS A 19 -10.50 8.60 -19.73
N ILE A 20 -9.34 9.14 -20.11
CA ILE A 20 -8.24 8.38 -20.71
C ILE A 20 -7.12 8.32 -19.66
N ARG A 21 -6.46 7.18 -19.54
CA ARG A 21 -5.32 7.02 -18.63
C ARG A 21 -4.21 8.00 -18.98
N SER A 22 -3.57 8.54 -17.95
CA SER A 22 -2.55 9.60 -18.09
C SER A 22 -1.34 9.15 -18.92
N ASP A 23 -0.90 7.90 -18.79
CA ASP A 23 0.20 7.35 -19.59
C ASP A 23 -0.12 7.29 -21.10
N ILE A 24 -1.35 6.93 -21.45
CA ILE A 24 -1.80 6.88 -22.84
C ILE A 24 -1.86 8.31 -23.44
N VAL A 25 -2.39 9.28 -22.69
CA VAL A 25 -2.42 10.68 -23.13
C VAL A 25 -1.00 11.19 -23.39
N ALA A 26 -0.06 10.91 -22.47
CA ALA A 26 1.34 11.32 -22.62
C ALA A 26 2.00 10.68 -23.85
N LEU A 27 1.79 9.38 -24.07
CA LEU A 27 2.30 8.67 -25.25
C LEU A 27 1.70 9.21 -26.56
N CYS A 28 0.40 9.52 -26.59
CA CYS A 28 -0.23 10.14 -27.76
C CYS A 28 0.35 11.51 -28.03
N SER A 29 0.62 12.31 -27.00
CA SER A 29 1.24 13.62 -27.13
C SER A 29 2.67 13.54 -27.65
N LEU A 30 3.45 12.58 -27.14
CA LEU A 30 4.80 12.28 -27.63
C LEU A 30 4.78 11.91 -29.12
N LEU A 31 3.90 10.99 -29.52
CA LEU A 31 3.75 10.59 -30.91
C LEU A 31 3.33 11.77 -31.81
N ALA A 32 2.43 12.63 -31.32
CA ALA A 32 2.03 13.83 -32.05
C ALA A 32 3.21 14.77 -32.30
N LEU A 33 4.11 14.95 -31.33
CA LEU A 33 5.32 15.78 -31.48
C LEU A 33 6.32 15.18 -32.50
N VAL A 34 6.45 13.85 -32.52
CA VAL A 34 7.29 13.17 -33.52
C VAL A 34 6.68 13.29 -34.92
N LEU A 35 5.39 12.99 -35.07
CA LEU A 35 4.69 13.03 -36.37
C LEU A 35 4.61 14.45 -36.97
N THR A 36 4.64 15.46 -36.11
CA THR A 36 4.70 16.87 -36.56
C THR A 36 6.12 17.37 -36.83
N GLY A 37 7.15 16.53 -36.63
CA GLY A 37 8.56 16.85 -36.87
C GLY A 37 9.17 17.83 -35.86
N ILE A 38 8.54 17.99 -34.69
CA ILE A 38 9.06 18.86 -33.62
C ILE A 38 10.18 18.14 -32.87
N LEU A 39 10.02 16.82 -32.65
CA LEU A 39 11.01 15.94 -32.02
C LEU A 39 11.48 14.91 -33.02
N THR A 40 12.76 14.60 -32.97
CA THR A 40 13.33 13.40 -33.61
C THR A 40 12.93 12.15 -32.83
N PRO A 41 12.95 10.95 -33.45
CA PRO A 41 12.71 9.70 -32.73
C PRO A 41 13.68 9.49 -31.55
N GLU A 42 14.94 9.91 -31.68
CA GLU A 42 15.95 9.83 -30.64
C GLU A 42 15.59 10.71 -29.44
N GLU A 43 15.20 11.96 -29.68
CA GLU A 43 14.75 12.87 -28.63
C GLU A 43 13.47 12.37 -27.95
N ALA A 44 12.53 11.82 -28.72
CA ALA A 44 11.30 11.26 -28.19
C ALA A 44 11.55 10.05 -27.29
N LEU A 45 12.53 9.21 -27.61
CA LEU A 45 12.89 8.03 -26.83
C LEU A 45 13.85 8.35 -25.69
N SER A 46 14.48 9.53 -25.65
CA SER A 46 15.41 9.93 -24.61
C SER A 46 14.81 9.89 -23.20
N GLY A 47 13.50 10.16 -23.08
CA GLY A 47 12.80 10.05 -21.81
C GLY A 47 12.78 8.64 -21.23
N PHE A 48 12.75 7.59 -22.06
CA PHE A 48 12.77 6.19 -21.60
C PHE A 48 14.14 5.74 -21.11
N SER A 49 15.21 6.39 -21.55
CA SER A 49 16.58 6.19 -21.07
C SER A 49 17.00 7.19 -19.99
N ASN A 50 16.12 8.10 -19.60
CA ASN A 50 16.41 9.09 -18.58
C ASN A 50 16.66 8.44 -17.22
N SER A 51 17.73 8.85 -16.56
CA SER A 51 18.17 8.32 -15.27
C SER A 51 17.11 8.44 -14.16
N ILE A 52 16.28 9.48 -14.22
CA ILE A 52 15.21 9.73 -13.24
C ILE A 52 14.08 8.70 -13.40
N VAL A 53 13.70 8.36 -14.64
CA VAL A 53 12.67 7.36 -14.92
C VAL A 53 13.11 5.98 -14.41
N ILE A 54 14.37 5.61 -14.65
CA ILE A 54 14.95 4.37 -14.15
C ILE A 54 14.98 4.37 -12.62
N MET A 55 15.37 5.48 -12.00
CA MET A 55 15.38 5.65 -10.55
C MET A 55 13.98 5.51 -9.94
N ILE A 56 12.94 6.09 -10.55
CA ILE A 56 11.55 5.98 -10.11
C ILE A 56 11.08 4.51 -10.14
N ALA A 57 11.37 3.78 -11.23
CA ALA A 57 11.03 2.36 -11.32
C ALA A 57 11.71 1.53 -10.21
N ALA A 58 12.99 1.78 -9.95
CA ALA A 58 13.73 1.12 -8.87
C ALA A 58 13.22 1.50 -7.48
N LEU A 59 12.79 2.74 -7.26
CA LEU A 59 12.18 3.20 -6.01
C LEU A 59 10.85 2.50 -5.70
N PHE A 60 10.05 2.20 -6.72
CA PHE A 60 8.84 1.39 -6.52
C PHE A 60 9.18 0.00 -5.99
N ILE A 61 10.27 -0.61 -6.46
CA ILE A 61 10.73 -1.91 -5.95
C ILE A 61 11.19 -1.77 -4.50
N VAL A 62 12.02 -0.77 -4.17
CA VAL A 62 12.49 -0.53 -2.79
C VAL A 62 11.31 -0.32 -1.85
N GLY A 63 10.37 0.57 -2.22
CA GLY A 63 9.16 0.83 -1.45
C GLY A 63 8.29 -0.41 -1.27
N GLY A 64 8.12 -1.19 -2.33
CA GLY A 64 7.40 -2.47 -2.31
C GLY A 64 8.02 -3.50 -1.37
N ALA A 65 9.36 -3.60 -1.32
CA ALA A 65 10.05 -4.49 -0.40
C ALA A 65 9.85 -4.09 1.07
N ILE A 66 9.89 -2.80 1.38
CA ILE A 66 9.63 -2.28 2.73
C ILE A 66 8.19 -2.60 3.15
N PHE A 67 7.24 -2.48 2.20
CA PHE A 67 5.85 -2.85 2.43
C PHE A 67 5.70 -4.36 2.67
N GLN A 68 6.24 -5.22 1.80
CA GLN A 68 6.13 -6.67 1.91
C GLN A 68 6.85 -7.26 3.13
N THR A 69 7.93 -6.63 3.60
CA THR A 69 8.62 -7.06 4.82
C THR A 69 7.93 -6.59 6.11
N GLY A 70 6.91 -5.73 6.01
CA GLY A 70 6.13 -5.27 7.15
C GLY A 70 6.85 -4.34 8.13
N ILE A 71 8.04 -3.81 7.78
CA ILE A 71 8.80 -2.87 8.61
C ILE A 71 7.92 -1.69 9.01
N ALA A 72 7.31 -1.05 8.01
CA ALA A 72 6.50 0.14 8.23
C ALA A 72 5.28 -0.15 9.14
N GLY A 73 4.63 -1.31 8.96
CA GLY A 73 3.50 -1.74 9.80
C GLY A 73 3.91 -2.00 11.25
N THR A 74 5.01 -2.70 11.46
CA THR A 74 5.53 -2.99 12.81
C THR A 74 5.94 -1.71 13.54
N LEU A 75 6.63 -0.80 12.84
CA LEU A 75 7.06 0.48 13.38
C LEU A 75 5.84 1.32 13.78
N SER A 76 4.86 1.43 12.89
CA SER A 76 3.62 2.18 13.10
C SER A 76 2.84 1.66 14.30
N ALA A 77 2.60 0.35 14.38
CA ALA A 77 1.84 -0.25 15.47
C ALA A 77 2.49 -0.01 16.82
N ARG A 78 3.82 -0.12 16.91
CA ARG A 78 4.57 0.18 18.15
C ARG A 78 4.46 1.64 18.54
N LEU A 79 4.70 2.56 17.59
CA LEU A 79 4.67 4.01 17.88
C LEU A 79 3.27 4.47 18.27
N LEU A 80 2.21 4.00 17.59
CA LEU A 80 0.85 4.37 17.90
C LEU A 80 0.39 3.79 19.24
N HIS A 81 0.93 2.66 19.68
CA HIS A 81 0.65 2.10 21.01
C HIS A 81 1.06 3.05 22.16
N PHE A 82 2.10 3.86 21.96
CA PHE A 82 2.52 4.88 22.94
C PHE A 82 1.52 6.04 23.12
N ALA A 83 0.53 6.19 22.22
CA ALA A 83 -0.50 7.23 22.34
C ALA A 83 -1.38 7.04 23.58
N GLY A 84 -1.52 5.81 24.07
CA GLY A 84 -2.40 5.48 25.19
C GLY A 84 -3.86 5.89 24.91
N LYS A 85 -4.55 6.45 25.92
CA LYS A 85 -5.97 6.87 25.83
C LYS A 85 -6.15 8.35 25.39
N SER A 86 -5.07 9.09 25.09
CA SER A 86 -5.17 10.50 24.75
C SER A 86 -5.45 10.72 23.27
N ASN A 87 -6.59 11.29 22.96
CA ASN A 87 -7.01 11.58 21.59
C ASN A 87 -6.05 12.52 20.83
N TYR A 88 -5.51 13.53 21.52
CA TYR A 88 -4.55 14.45 20.90
C TYR A 88 -3.20 13.80 20.67
N LYS A 89 -2.72 12.98 21.63
CA LYS A 89 -1.46 12.23 21.45
C LYS A 89 -1.57 11.24 20.28
N LEU A 90 -2.72 10.57 20.14
CA LEU A 90 -2.98 9.66 19.03
C LEU A 90 -2.92 10.40 17.68
N PHE A 91 -3.61 11.56 17.59
CA PHE A 91 -3.57 12.39 16.39
C PHE A 91 -2.14 12.86 16.07
N LEU A 92 -1.43 13.40 17.07
CA LEU A 92 -0.05 13.88 16.89
C LEU A 92 0.88 12.76 16.42
N LEU A 93 0.86 11.62 17.11
CA LEU A 93 1.68 10.47 16.74
C LEU A 93 1.32 9.93 15.36
N LEU A 94 0.03 9.90 15.02
CA LEU A 94 -0.42 9.50 13.70
C LEU A 94 0.16 10.40 12.61
N MET A 95 0.10 11.73 12.79
CA MET A 95 0.66 12.70 11.85
C MET A 95 2.17 12.50 11.67
N LEU A 96 2.91 12.37 12.78
CA LEU A 96 4.37 12.18 12.77
C LEU A 96 4.77 10.84 12.12
N VAL A 97 4.12 9.75 12.53
CA VAL A 97 4.41 8.40 12.01
C VAL A 97 4.09 8.31 10.52
N THR A 98 2.93 8.85 10.12
CA THR A 98 2.52 8.84 8.72
C THR A 98 3.48 9.64 7.85
N SER A 99 3.90 10.83 8.30
CA SER A 99 4.86 11.66 7.56
C SER A 99 6.24 11.00 7.50
N LEU A 100 6.69 10.38 8.59
CA LEU A 100 7.97 9.66 8.61
C LEU A 100 7.96 8.48 7.63
N ILE A 101 6.89 7.71 7.60
CA ILE A 101 6.78 6.56 6.68
C ILE A 101 6.60 7.05 5.24
N GLY A 102 5.76 8.06 5.01
CA GLY A 102 5.51 8.67 3.71
C GLY A 102 6.76 9.33 3.10
N SER A 103 7.77 9.66 3.90
CA SER A 103 9.04 10.19 3.38
C SER A 103 9.90 9.15 2.66
N PHE A 104 9.64 7.86 2.87
CA PHE A 104 10.39 6.75 2.25
C PHE A 104 9.51 5.82 1.42
N LEU A 105 8.20 5.84 1.64
CA LEU A 105 7.23 5.04 0.91
C LEU A 105 6.32 5.94 0.07
N SER A 106 5.72 5.35 -0.97
CA SER A 106 4.67 6.07 -1.71
C SER A 106 3.52 6.48 -0.78
N ASN A 107 2.95 7.65 -1.02
CA ASN A 107 1.82 8.18 -0.25
C ASN A 107 0.66 7.18 -0.19
N THR A 108 0.35 6.53 -1.32
CA THR A 108 -0.71 5.51 -1.43
C THR A 108 -0.40 4.28 -0.56
N GLY A 109 0.82 3.76 -0.63
CA GLY A 109 1.27 2.62 0.19
C GLY A 109 1.22 2.93 1.68
N THR A 110 1.63 4.14 2.08
CA THR A 110 1.59 4.60 3.48
C THR A 110 0.16 4.61 4.01
N VAL A 111 -0.79 5.17 3.26
CA VAL A 111 -2.20 5.22 3.67
C VAL A 111 -2.83 3.82 3.66
N ALA A 112 -2.57 2.99 2.65
CA ALA A 112 -3.07 1.61 2.60
C ALA A 112 -2.62 0.79 3.82
N LEU A 113 -1.38 0.96 4.25
CA LEU A 113 -0.81 0.30 5.42
C LEU A 113 -1.43 0.76 6.73
N LEU A 114 -1.55 2.09 6.92
CA LEU A 114 -1.96 2.67 8.19
C LEU A 114 -3.47 2.68 8.40
N MET A 115 -4.25 2.72 7.31
CA MET A 115 -5.71 2.85 7.37
C MET A 115 -6.38 1.76 8.23
N PRO A 116 -6.10 0.45 8.08
CA PRO A 116 -6.68 -0.58 8.93
C PRO A 116 -6.31 -0.41 10.41
N ILE A 117 -5.05 -0.01 10.69
CA ILE A 117 -4.56 0.22 12.06
C ILE A 117 -5.34 1.37 12.69
N VAL A 118 -5.50 2.47 11.97
CA VAL A 118 -6.23 3.66 12.44
C VAL A 118 -7.70 3.37 12.67
N VAL A 119 -8.36 2.63 11.77
CA VAL A 119 -9.76 2.21 11.94
C VAL A 119 -9.93 1.35 13.19
N THR A 120 -9.05 0.37 13.40
CA THR A 120 -9.08 -0.49 14.59
C THR A 120 -8.84 0.31 15.87
N MET A 121 -7.87 1.22 15.87
CA MET A 121 -7.59 2.06 17.05
C MET A 121 -8.73 3.03 17.35
N ALA A 122 -9.37 3.59 16.35
CA ALA A 122 -10.51 4.46 16.54
C ALA A 122 -11.73 3.72 17.10
N SER A 123 -11.93 2.45 16.74
CA SER A 123 -13.01 1.63 17.30
C SER A 123 -12.83 1.31 18.78
N THR A 124 -11.58 1.30 19.28
CA THR A 124 -11.25 1.08 20.70
C THR A 124 -11.13 2.38 21.50
N SER A 125 -11.03 3.52 20.82
CA SER A 125 -10.98 4.87 21.40
C SER A 125 -12.30 5.60 21.19
N ALA A 126 -12.59 6.62 21.99
CA ALA A 126 -13.78 7.44 21.83
C ALA A 126 -13.69 8.42 20.64
N LEU A 127 -12.68 8.28 19.77
CA LEU A 127 -12.47 9.17 18.63
C LEU A 127 -13.24 8.72 17.39
N ASN A 128 -13.81 9.69 16.70
CA ASN A 128 -14.40 9.46 15.39
C ASN A 128 -13.28 9.19 14.36
N VAL A 129 -13.34 8.05 13.68
CA VAL A 129 -12.42 7.64 12.60
C VAL A 129 -12.19 8.75 11.57
N ARG A 130 -13.23 9.52 11.27
CA ARG A 130 -13.18 10.66 10.33
C ARG A 130 -12.18 11.74 10.73
N ARG A 131 -11.90 11.91 12.02
CA ARG A 131 -10.91 12.88 12.50
C ARG A 131 -9.47 12.43 12.34
N LEU A 132 -9.25 11.16 12.02
CA LEU A 132 -7.92 10.56 11.89
C LEU A 132 -7.56 10.25 10.43
N LEU A 133 -8.52 9.75 9.64
CA LEU A 133 -8.21 9.27 8.28
C LEU A 133 -7.82 10.40 7.31
N MET A 134 -8.55 11.53 7.28
CA MET A 134 -8.20 12.65 6.40
C MET A 134 -6.84 13.28 6.77
N PRO A 135 -6.55 13.60 8.06
CA PRO A 135 -5.21 14.03 8.45
C PRO A 135 -4.10 13.03 8.11
N MET A 136 -4.35 11.74 8.22
CA MET A 136 -3.40 10.70 7.82
C MET A 136 -3.08 10.78 6.34
N ALA A 137 -4.08 10.93 5.47
CA ALA A 137 -3.86 11.08 4.03
C ALA A 137 -3.04 12.34 3.70
N PHE A 138 -3.33 13.45 4.37
CA PHE A 138 -2.58 14.70 4.20
C PHE A 138 -1.14 14.56 4.73
N ALA A 139 -0.95 13.93 5.89
CA ALA A 139 0.36 13.69 6.46
C ALA A 139 1.23 12.79 5.57
N SER A 140 0.64 11.82 4.85
CA SER A 140 1.41 11.01 3.90
C SER A 140 1.95 11.84 2.73
N SER A 141 1.14 12.77 2.21
CA SER A 141 1.56 13.68 1.14
C SER A 141 2.66 14.66 1.61
N ILE A 142 2.54 15.17 2.84
CA ILE A 142 3.56 16.03 3.46
C ILE A 142 4.86 15.26 3.66
N GLY A 143 4.78 14.02 4.16
CA GLY A 143 5.93 13.13 4.30
C GLY A 143 6.66 12.93 2.99
N GLY A 144 5.92 12.71 1.90
CA GLY A 144 6.48 12.60 0.57
C GLY A 144 7.31 13.79 0.11
N MET A 145 7.06 14.98 0.65
CA MET A 145 7.84 16.20 0.38
C MET A 145 9.13 16.32 1.20
N MET A 146 9.37 15.44 2.19
CA MET A 146 10.53 15.56 3.08
C MET A 146 11.82 15.01 2.51
N THR A 147 11.73 14.15 1.51
CA THR A 147 12.89 13.52 0.88
C THR A 147 12.79 13.56 -0.63
N LEU A 148 13.94 13.40 -1.27
CA LEU A 148 14.02 13.34 -2.74
C LEU A 148 13.15 12.23 -3.35
N ILE A 149 12.96 11.12 -2.63
CA ILE A 149 12.32 9.90 -3.15
C ILE A 149 10.86 9.72 -2.72
N GLY A 150 10.33 10.55 -1.82
CA GLY A 150 9.02 10.34 -1.21
C GLY A 150 7.84 10.61 -2.15
N THR A 151 8.00 11.53 -3.11
CA THR A 151 6.95 11.86 -4.07
C THR A 151 7.50 12.24 -5.45
N PRO A 152 6.83 11.82 -6.54
CA PRO A 152 7.25 12.11 -7.90
C PRO A 152 7.52 13.58 -8.23
N PRO A 153 6.71 14.57 -7.82
CA PRO A 153 6.99 15.97 -8.12
C PRO A 153 8.36 16.47 -7.67
N VAL A 154 8.91 15.97 -6.55
CA VAL A 154 10.26 16.34 -6.09
C VAL A 154 11.33 15.81 -7.04
N LEU A 155 11.16 14.59 -7.56
CA LEU A 155 12.07 14.00 -8.54
C LEU A 155 12.02 14.73 -9.89
N ILE A 156 10.83 15.20 -10.30
CA ILE A 156 10.67 15.96 -11.54
C ILE A 156 11.45 17.27 -11.47
N VAL A 157 11.26 18.03 -10.39
CA VAL A 157 11.96 19.32 -10.26
C VAL A 157 13.47 19.14 -10.06
N HIS A 158 13.90 18.05 -9.41
CA HIS A 158 15.31 17.65 -9.37
C HIS A 158 15.87 17.40 -10.78
N GLY A 159 15.09 16.71 -11.61
CA GLY A 159 15.46 16.45 -13.01
C GLY A 159 15.54 17.71 -13.85
N ALA A 160 14.54 18.57 -13.75
CA ALA A 160 14.52 19.84 -14.47
C ALA A 160 15.72 20.75 -14.13
N LEU A 161 16.17 20.73 -12.85
CA LEU A 161 17.39 21.44 -12.45
C LEU A 161 18.62 20.85 -13.12
N ILE A 162 18.79 19.53 -13.12
CA ILE A 162 19.94 18.87 -13.74
C ILE A 162 19.97 19.12 -15.26
N GLU A 163 18.83 18.97 -15.94
CA GLU A 163 18.70 19.18 -17.39
C GLU A 163 19.02 20.63 -17.78
N SER A 164 18.76 21.60 -16.89
CA SER A 164 19.12 23.01 -17.10
C SER A 164 20.58 23.35 -16.73
N GLY A 165 21.41 22.35 -16.38
CA GLY A 165 22.80 22.55 -15.97
C GLY A 165 22.98 23.08 -14.55
N GLN A 166 21.92 23.09 -13.74
CA GLN A 166 21.96 23.45 -12.32
C GLN A 166 22.31 22.25 -11.45
N GLU A 167 22.75 22.48 -10.23
CA GLU A 167 22.92 21.40 -9.25
C GLU A 167 21.54 20.83 -8.87
N GLY A 168 21.40 19.51 -8.89
CA GLY A 168 20.18 18.83 -8.45
C GLY A 168 19.95 18.96 -6.94
N LEU A 169 18.73 18.67 -6.50
CA LEU A 169 18.39 18.65 -5.08
C LEU A 169 19.13 17.52 -4.36
N SER A 170 19.70 17.77 -3.18
CA SER A 170 20.21 16.72 -2.31
C SER A 170 19.05 15.96 -1.65
N PHE A 171 19.35 14.80 -1.03
CA PHE A 171 18.33 13.90 -0.49
C PHE A 171 17.36 14.58 0.50
N PHE A 172 17.83 15.48 1.33
CA PHE A 172 17.06 16.18 2.36
C PHE A 172 16.84 17.67 2.08
N THR A 173 17.08 18.15 0.86
CA THR A 173 16.90 19.58 0.52
C THR A 173 15.50 20.08 0.86
N THR A 174 14.47 19.27 0.64
CA THR A 174 13.06 19.63 0.88
C THR A 174 12.57 19.31 2.30
N LEU A 175 13.42 18.71 3.17
CA LEU A 175 13.06 18.37 4.55
C LEU A 175 12.54 19.57 5.37
N PRO A 176 13.21 20.75 5.35
CA PRO A 176 12.70 21.91 6.08
C PRO A 176 11.31 22.34 5.62
N VAL A 177 11.06 22.28 4.32
CA VAL A 177 9.75 22.60 3.72
C VAL A 177 8.68 21.65 4.24
N GLY A 178 8.93 20.34 4.17
CA GLY A 178 8.01 19.32 4.67
C GLY A 178 7.76 19.44 6.18
N MET A 179 8.78 19.75 6.97
CA MET A 179 8.64 19.97 8.41
C MET A 179 7.75 21.17 8.74
N ILE A 180 7.90 22.27 8.03
CA ILE A 180 7.05 23.48 8.21
C ILE A 180 5.60 23.14 7.84
N LEU A 181 5.36 22.46 6.71
CA LEU A 181 4.03 22.00 6.31
C LEU A 181 3.41 21.06 7.35
N LEU A 182 4.20 20.16 7.93
CA LEU A 182 3.74 19.24 8.98
C LEU A 182 3.32 19.98 10.24
N VAL A 183 4.11 20.94 10.71
CA VAL A 183 3.80 21.75 11.89
C VAL A 183 2.50 22.52 11.67
N ILE A 184 2.35 23.19 10.53
CA ILE A 184 1.13 23.91 10.16
C ILE A 184 -0.07 22.95 10.16
N SER A 185 0.10 21.76 9.60
CA SER A 185 -0.95 20.75 9.55
C SER A 185 -1.39 20.28 10.93
N ILE A 186 -0.45 19.99 11.81
CA ILE A 186 -0.75 19.55 13.19
C ILE A 186 -1.54 20.63 13.93
N LEU A 187 -1.14 21.90 13.79
CA LEU A 187 -1.81 23.02 14.45
C LEU A 187 -3.23 23.28 13.93
N LEU A 188 -3.42 23.19 12.61
CA LEU A 188 -4.67 23.56 11.96
C LEU A 188 -5.64 22.39 11.81
N LEU A 189 -5.19 21.19 11.52
CA LEU A 189 -6.08 20.05 11.29
C LEU A 189 -6.79 19.60 12.57
N TRP A 190 -6.16 19.71 13.73
CA TRP A 190 -6.81 19.34 15.00
C TRP A 190 -8.11 20.12 15.25
N PRO A 191 -8.16 21.46 15.13
CA PRO A 191 -9.41 22.20 15.23
C PRO A 191 -10.31 22.04 13.98
N LEU A 192 -9.76 22.02 12.75
CA LEU A 192 -10.55 21.93 11.52
C LEU A 192 -11.33 20.62 11.43
N THR A 193 -10.74 19.51 11.84
CA THR A 193 -11.40 18.20 11.79
C THR A 193 -12.58 18.05 12.76
N LYS A 194 -12.75 18.96 13.72
CA LYS A 194 -13.97 19.01 14.57
C LYS A 194 -15.24 19.25 13.74
N ILE A 195 -15.12 19.90 12.59
CA ILE A 195 -16.24 20.11 11.65
C ILE A 195 -16.78 18.77 11.14
N LEU A 196 -15.92 17.75 11.05
CA LEU A 196 -16.26 16.41 10.56
C LEU A 196 -17.03 15.55 11.59
N GLU A 197 -17.01 15.93 12.88
CA GLU A 197 -17.71 15.19 13.95
C GLU A 197 -19.22 15.26 13.87
N LYS A 198 -19.76 16.42 13.47
CA LYS A 198 -21.21 16.69 13.52
C LYS A 198 -22.04 15.76 12.61
N LYS A 199 -21.45 15.19 11.56
CA LYS A 199 -22.15 14.28 10.64
C LYS A 199 -22.06 12.80 11.02
N GLY A 200 -21.13 12.42 11.90
CA GLY A 200 -20.84 11.00 12.19
C GLY A 200 -21.64 10.36 13.31
N LYS A 201 -22.33 11.14 14.14
CA LYS A 201 -23.03 10.61 15.33
C LYS A 201 -24.33 9.85 15.02
N LYS A 202 -24.92 10.01 13.83
CA LYS A 202 -26.22 9.40 13.46
C LYS A 202 -26.13 8.13 12.62
N GLU A 203 -24.97 7.78 12.04
CA GLU A 203 -24.89 6.72 11.04
C GLU A 203 -23.99 5.53 11.41
N ILE A 204 -23.24 5.61 12.52
CA ILE A 204 -22.31 4.55 12.93
C ILE A 204 -23.04 3.41 13.66
N ASP A 205 -24.22 3.64 14.20
CA ASP A 205 -24.98 2.62 14.94
C ASP A 205 -25.77 1.65 14.03
N ASP A 206 -26.00 1.97 12.74
CA ASP A 206 -26.91 1.20 11.88
C ASP A 206 -26.22 0.23 10.90
N ASN A 207 -24.88 0.24 10.81
CA ASN A 207 -24.16 -0.71 9.96
C ASN A 207 -22.84 -1.13 10.61
N ARG A 208 -22.91 -1.86 11.71
CA ARG A 208 -21.85 -2.82 12.04
C ARG A 208 -21.87 -3.85 10.92
N SER A 209 -21.06 -3.60 9.90
CA SER A 209 -20.86 -4.53 8.80
C SER A 209 -20.58 -5.90 9.39
N THR A 210 -21.35 -6.87 8.99
CA THR A 210 -21.32 -8.29 9.32
C THR A 210 -20.03 -9.00 8.89
N VAL A 211 -18.96 -8.29 8.60
CA VAL A 211 -17.66 -8.89 8.25
C VAL A 211 -16.95 -9.30 9.53
N LYS A 212 -17.00 -10.60 9.79
CA LYS A 212 -16.32 -11.20 10.94
C LYS A 212 -14.84 -11.33 10.68
N SER A 213 -14.01 -11.01 11.67
CA SER A 213 -12.57 -11.27 11.58
C SER A 213 -12.30 -12.78 11.63
N PRO A 214 -11.15 -13.28 11.09
CA PRO A 214 -10.78 -14.70 11.19
C PRO A 214 -10.80 -15.24 12.63
N TRP A 215 -10.46 -14.40 13.61
CA TRP A 215 -10.55 -14.73 15.03
C TRP A 215 -11.99 -14.90 15.52
N GLN A 216 -12.89 -14.05 15.06
CA GLN A 216 -14.32 -14.16 15.36
C GLN A 216 -14.92 -15.42 14.74
N LEU A 217 -14.51 -15.74 13.49
CA LEU A 217 -14.91 -16.98 12.83
C LEU A 217 -14.41 -18.20 13.60
N ALA A 218 -13.13 -18.23 13.97
CA ALA A 218 -12.56 -19.33 14.76
C ALA A 218 -13.30 -19.52 16.11
N SER A 219 -13.73 -18.44 16.74
CA SER A 219 -14.50 -18.47 17.99
C SER A 219 -15.94 -18.93 17.76
N GLU A 220 -16.62 -18.43 16.76
CA GLU A 220 -18.02 -18.73 16.45
C GLU A 220 -18.21 -20.20 16.04
N TYR A 221 -17.30 -20.71 15.21
CA TYR A 221 -17.27 -22.12 14.84
C TYR A 221 -16.67 -23.00 15.93
N ARG A 222 -16.30 -22.45 17.10
CA ARG A 222 -15.69 -23.15 18.24
C ARG A 222 -14.53 -24.06 17.84
N LEU A 223 -13.70 -23.59 16.90
CA LEU A 223 -12.59 -24.40 16.39
C LEU A 223 -11.62 -24.80 17.49
N SER A 224 -11.39 -23.92 18.49
CA SER A 224 -10.51 -24.20 19.62
C SER A 224 -10.97 -25.37 20.52
N GLU A 225 -12.25 -25.75 20.48
CA GLU A 225 -12.77 -26.86 21.28
C GLU A 225 -12.40 -28.23 20.69
N ASN A 226 -12.18 -28.31 19.37
CA ASN A 226 -11.89 -29.55 18.64
C ASN A 226 -10.55 -29.49 17.91
N MET A 227 -9.66 -28.55 18.28
CA MET A 227 -8.35 -28.36 17.67
C MET A 227 -7.25 -28.79 18.65
N TYR A 228 -6.25 -29.49 18.14
CA TYR A 228 -5.13 -30.03 18.92
C TYR A 228 -3.82 -29.79 18.18
N ARG A 229 -2.74 -29.57 18.97
CA ARG A 229 -1.39 -29.47 18.42
C ARG A 229 -0.59 -30.70 18.76
N VAL A 230 0.03 -31.27 17.73
CA VAL A 230 0.95 -32.40 17.91
C VAL A 230 2.26 -32.10 17.20
N GLU A 231 3.36 -32.58 17.80
CA GLU A 231 4.70 -32.46 17.23
C GLU A 231 5.15 -33.83 16.72
N VAL A 232 5.72 -33.86 15.53
CA VAL A 232 6.29 -35.08 14.94
C VAL A 232 7.61 -35.36 15.64
N SER A 233 7.63 -36.38 16.50
CA SER A 233 8.84 -36.78 17.23
C SER A 233 9.82 -37.53 16.33
N SER A 234 11.10 -37.64 16.77
CA SER A 234 12.14 -38.38 16.04
C SER A 234 11.82 -39.87 15.88
N SER A 235 10.95 -40.43 16.73
CA SER A 235 10.51 -41.84 16.67
C SER A 235 9.23 -42.04 15.86
N SER A 236 8.68 -41.00 15.23
CA SER A 236 7.41 -41.06 14.50
C SER A 236 7.51 -41.89 13.23
N SER A 237 6.53 -42.77 13.05
CA SER A 237 6.36 -43.57 11.83
C SER A 237 5.95 -42.77 10.59
N MET A 238 5.68 -41.48 10.75
CA MET A 238 5.25 -40.54 9.70
C MET A 238 6.43 -39.93 8.95
N ILE A 239 7.62 -39.89 9.53
CA ILE A 239 8.79 -39.22 8.91
C ILE A 239 9.09 -39.82 7.54
N GLY A 240 9.30 -38.96 6.56
CA GLY A 240 9.60 -39.35 5.18
C GLY A 240 8.39 -39.79 4.35
N LYS A 241 7.20 -39.89 4.93
CA LYS A 241 5.97 -40.25 4.22
C LYS A 241 5.17 -39.00 3.81
N THR A 242 4.44 -39.11 2.71
CA THR A 242 3.53 -38.04 2.25
C THR A 242 2.19 -38.11 3.00
N ILE A 243 1.51 -36.98 3.12
CA ILE A 243 0.17 -36.91 3.74
C ILE A 243 -0.81 -37.87 3.05
N ALA A 244 -0.74 -37.97 1.72
CA ALA A 244 -1.58 -38.89 0.95
C ALA A 244 -1.34 -40.35 1.35
N ALA A 245 -0.07 -40.76 1.51
CA ALA A 245 0.29 -42.14 1.87
C ALA A 245 -0.12 -42.51 3.29
N LEU A 246 -0.28 -41.51 4.17
CA LEU A 246 -0.66 -41.73 5.56
C LEU A 246 -2.18 -41.93 5.73
N GLU A 247 -2.99 -41.57 4.76
CA GLU A 247 -4.49 -41.71 4.78
C GLU A 247 -5.14 -41.29 6.10
N ILE A 248 -4.60 -40.24 6.79
CA ILE A 248 -4.93 -39.85 8.17
C ILE A 248 -6.43 -39.67 8.37
N THR A 249 -7.06 -38.90 7.49
CA THR A 249 -8.50 -38.59 7.59
C THR A 249 -9.35 -39.84 7.42
N LYS A 250 -8.91 -40.81 6.59
CA LYS A 250 -9.64 -42.06 6.35
C LYS A 250 -9.50 -43.05 7.52
N ARG A 251 -8.30 -43.12 8.13
CA ARG A 251 -7.99 -44.09 9.19
C ARG A 251 -8.47 -43.63 10.56
N TYR A 252 -8.34 -42.31 10.83
CA TYR A 252 -8.52 -41.79 12.19
C TYR A 252 -9.65 -40.75 12.29
N ALA A 253 -10.32 -40.38 11.18
CA ALA A 253 -11.32 -39.30 11.15
C ALA A 253 -10.75 -37.95 11.70
N VAL A 254 -9.44 -37.71 11.54
CA VAL A 254 -8.73 -36.50 11.95
C VAL A 254 -8.29 -35.74 10.72
N THR A 255 -8.47 -34.44 10.73
CA THR A 255 -8.07 -33.56 9.62
C THR A 255 -6.90 -32.67 10.03
N ILE A 256 -5.82 -32.67 9.25
CA ILE A 256 -4.74 -31.69 9.40
C ILE A 256 -5.20 -30.40 8.74
N VAL A 257 -5.18 -29.28 9.48
CA VAL A 257 -5.58 -27.96 8.95
C VAL A 257 -4.36 -27.08 8.67
N GLU A 258 -3.26 -27.27 9.39
CA GLU A 258 -2.06 -26.46 9.26
C GLU A 258 -0.83 -27.27 9.68
N ILE A 259 0.28 -27.04 8.99
CA ILE A 259 1.60 -27.56 9.34
C ILE A 259 2.52 -26.39 9.61
N ARG A 260 3.17 -26.37 10.77
CA ARG A 260 4.21 -25.40 11.08
C ARG A 260 5.56 -26.08 11.10
N ARG A 261 6.45 -25.60 10.25
CA ARG A 261 7.82 -26.11 10.16
C ARG A 261 8.79 -25.07 10.70
N ARG A 262 9.66 -25.52 11.61
CA ARG A 262 10.79 -24.71 12.05
C ARG A 262 11.90 -24.82 11.01
N SER A 263 12.21 -23.72 10.34
CA SER A 263 13.30 -23.62 9.37
C SER A 263 14.23 -22.49 9.78
N GLY A 264 15.52 -22.63 9.59
CA GLY A 264 16.48 -21.53 9.77
C GLY A 264 17.79 -21.95 10.45
N SER A 265 18.77 -21.04 10.35
CA SER A 265 20.06 -21.11 11.04
C SER A 265 19.88 -20.98 12.57
N PRO A 266 20.82 -21.45 13.39
CA PRO A 266 20.77 -21.33 14.86
C PRO A 266 20.50 -19.91 15.38
N LEU A 267 20.84 -18.89 14.59
CA LEU A 267 20.69 -17.48 14.92
C LEU A 267 19.31 -16.90 14.54
N ILE A 268 18.58 -17.51 13.57
CA ILE A 268 17.28 -16.99 13.11
C ILE A 268 16.33 -18.19 12.95
N LYS A 269 15.52 -18.43 13.98
CA LYS A 269 14.46 -19.45 13.95
C LYS A 269 13.23 -18.85 13.27
N THR A 270 12.93 -19.32 12.05
CA THR A 270 11.69 -18.99 11.34
C THR A 270 10.71 -20.15 11.44
N VAL A 271 9.44 -19.84 11.65
CA VAL A 271 8.34 -20.82 11.62
C VAL A 271 7.51 -20.50 10.39
N THR A 272 7.56 -21.38 9.40
CA THR A 272 6.72 -21.28 8.20
C THR A 272 5.38 -21.97 8.44
N GLN A 273 4.29 -21.35 7.99
CA GLN A 273 2.94 -21.93 7.95
C GLN A 273 2.70 -22.53 6.57
N GLU A 274 2.23 -23.74 6.53
CA GLU A 274 1.99 -24.47 5.28
C GLU A 274 0.62 -25.16 5.32
N LEU A 275 -0.08 -25.13 4.19
CA LEU A 275 -1.29 -25.91 4.01
C LEU A 275 -0.93 -27.41 3.84
N PRO A 276 -1.74 -28.33 4.39
CA PRO A 276 -1.50 -29.76 4.28
C PRO A 276 -1.79 -30.25 2.85
N GLU A 277 -0.81 -30.22 1.96
CA GLU A 277 -0.89 -30.76 0.60
C GLU A 277 -0.68 -32.27 0.59
N ALA A 278 -1.36 -32.98 -0.34
CA ALA A 278 -1.30 -34.44 -0.46
C ALA A 278 0.14 -34.99 -0.65
N GLY A 279 0.95 -34.29 -1.45
CA GLY A 279 2.35 -34.63 -1.74
C GLY A 279 3.35 -34.19 -0.66
N ARG A 280 2.91 -33.54 0.41
CA ARG A 280 3.80 -33.01 1.44
C ARG A 280 4.40 -34.11 2.28
N VAL A 281 5.73 -34.10 2.40
CA VAL A 281 6.49 -35.04 3.21
C VAL A 281 6.61 -34.54 4.64
N MET A 282 6.31 -35.41 5.62
CA MET A 282 6.43 -35.13 7.05
C MET A 282 7.89 -35.20 7.48
N ASN A 283 8.34 -34.20 8.24
CA ASN A 283 9.67 -34.12 8.82
C ASN A 283 9.63 -34.12 10.33
N GLU A 284 10.73 -34.54 10.97
CA GLU A 284 10.92 -34.39 12.39
C GLU A 284 10.77 -32.92 12.84
N GLY A 285 10.07 -32.69 13.94
CA GLY A 285 9.83 -31.36 14.51
C GLY A 285 8.74 -30.55 13.83
N ASP A 286 8.04 -31.11 12.80
CA ASP A 286 6.84 -30.48 12.25
C ASP A 286 5.73 -30.43 13.32
N ILE A 287 5.07 -29.29 13.45
CA ILE A 287 3.93 -29.10 14.36
C ILE A 287 2.66 -29.15 13.52
N LEU A 288 1.81 -30.14 13.78
CA LEU A 288 0.55 -30.32 13.08
C LEU A 288 -0.60 -29.75 13.92
N TYR A 289 -1.46 -28.99 13.28
CA TYR A 289 -2.73 -28.53 13.83
C TYR A 289 -3.84 -29.45 13.30
N LEU A 290 -4.52 -30.12 14.21
CA LEU A 290 -5.49 -31.18 13.93
C LEU A 290 -6.88 -30.74 14.35
N ILE A 291 -7.90 -31.07 13.57
CA ILE A 291 -9.31 -30.99 13.97
C ILE A 291 -9.88 -32.42 13.98
N GLY A 292 -10.56 -32.77 15.06
CA GLY A 292 -11.20 -34.06 15.23
C GLY A 292 -11.69 -34.29 16.66
N ASP A 293 -12.37 -35.40 16.89
CA ASP A 293 -12.69 -35.86 18.25
C ASP A 293 -11.42 -36.22 19.00
N PHE A 294 -11.34 -35.88 20.30
CA PHE A 294 -10.16 -36.15 21.12
C PHE A 294 -9.76 -37.62 21.17
N ALA A 295 -10.73 -38.53 21.23
CA ALA A 295 -10.45 -39.98 21.23
C ALA A 295 -9.74 -40.43 19.95
N ASN A 296 -10.17 -39.90 18.80
CA ASN A 296 -9.56 -40.16 17.49
C ASN A 296 -8.16 -39.55 17.39
N VAL A 297 -7.99 -38.32 17.88
CA VAL A 297 -6.68 -37.66 17.95
C VAL A 297 -5.71 -38.43 18.86
N GLN A 298 -6.17 -38.91 20.00
CA GLN A 298 -5.35 -39.70 20.95
C GLN A 298 -4.88 -41.01 20.31
N THR A 299 -5.77 -41.72 19.61
CA THR A 299 -5.42 -42.92 18.84
C THR A 299 -4.38 -42.61 17.76
N PHE A 300 -4.59 -41.55 16.99
CA PHE A 300 -3.64 -41.13 15.98
C PHE A 300 -2.28 -40.77 16.56
N VAL A 301 -2.23 -40.03 17.66
CA VAL A 301 -1.01 -39.64 18.37
C VAL A 301 -0.23 -40.86 18.87
N SER A 302 -0.93 -41.83 19.51
CA SER A 302 -0.29 -43.01 20.06
C SER A 302 0.26 -43.96 18.99
N GLU A 303 -0.51 -44.22 17.91
CA GLU A 303 -0.10 -45.15 16.86
C GLU A 303 0.97 -44.55 15.93
N SER A 304 0.97 -43.22 15.76
CA SER A 304 1.94 -42.53 14.87
C SER A 304 3.21 -42.07 15.58
N GLY A 305 3.32 -42.23 16.90
CA GLY A 305 4.49 -41.80 17.70
C GLY A 305 4.63 -40.26 17.70
N LEU A 306 3.51 -39.55 17.84
CA LEU A 306 3.47 -38.10 17.94
C LEU A 306 3.47 -37.64 19.40
N LYS A 307 3.84 -36.38 19.61
CA LYS A 307 3.80 -35.77 20.96
C LYS A 307 2.71 -34.70 21.00
N LEU A 308 1.71 -34.87 21.88
CA LEU A 308 0.71 -33.85 22.14
C LEU A 308 1.39 -32.64 22.84
N THR A 309 1.21 -31.45 22.27
CA THR A 309 1.88 -30.24 22.77
C THR A 309 0.99 -29.44 23.73
N ASP A 310 -0.34 -29.62 23.65
CA ASP A 310 -1.29 -28.93 24.51
C ASP A 310 -1.37 -29.63 25.90
N GLN A 311 -1.39 -28.80 26.97
CA GLN A 311 -1.38 -29.31 28.34
C GLN A 311 -2.79 -29.69 28.80
N MET A 312 -2.91 -30.76 29.56
CA MET A 312 -4.15 -31.10 30.29
C MET A 312 -4.33 -30.08 31.41
N THR A 313 -5.48 -29.42 31.50
CA THR A 313 -5.82 -28.54 32.61
C THR A 313 -6.54 -29.35 33.69
N GLU A 314 -6.03 -29.33 34.92
CA GLU A 314 -6.68 -29.97 36.06
C GLU A 314 -8.09 -29.36 36.24
N GLY A 315 -9.11 -30.21 36.12
CA GLY A 315 -10.50 -29.86 36.44
C GLY A 315 -11.51 -29.78 35.31
N SER A 316 -11.14 -29.89 34.03
CA SER A 316 -12.08 -29.95 32.93
C SER A 316 -11.95 -31.22 32.10
N LEU A 317 -13.09 -31.94 31.98
CA LEU A 317 -13.43 -32.97 30.98
C LEU A 317 -12.24 -33.67 30.27
N ASN A 318 -11.35 -34.32 30.96
CA ASN A 318 -10.34 -35.30 30.47
C ASN A 318 -9.76 -35.07 29.05
N ARG A 319 -9.73 -33.82 28.56
CA ARG A 319 -9.18 -33.43 27.26
C ARG A 319 -8.33 -32.15 27.37
N PRO A 320 -7.23 -32.04 26.62
CA PRO A 320 -6.41 -30.84 26.62
C PRO A 320 -7.16 -29.68 25.94
N LEU A 321 -6.99 -28.47 26.50
CA LEU A 321 -7.47 -27.26 25.86
C LEU A 321 -6.40 -26.74 24.89
N PHE A 322 -6.81 -26.34 23.71
CA PHE A 322 -5.94 -25.71 22.73
C PHE A 322 -5.32 -24.44 23.31
N SER A 323 -4.03 -24.50 23.61
CA SER A 323 -3.25 -23.40 24.18
C SER A 323 -2.47 -22.61 23.12
N GLY A 324 -2.56 -23.02 21.86
CA GLY A 324 -1.88 -22.41 20.74
C GLY A 324 -2.51 -21.09 20.33
N LYS A 325 -1.70 -20.18 19.77
CA LYS A 325 -2.22 -19.00 19.07
C LYS A 325 -2.39 -19.35 17.59
N LEU A 326 -3.63 -19.33 17.12
CA LEU A 326 -3.87 -19.33 15.68
C LEU A 326 -3.24 -18.03 15.13
N LYS A 327 -2.56 -18.13 14.01
CA LYS A 327 -2.02 -16.99 13.29
C LYS A 327 -2.65 -17.02 11.91
N PHE A 328 -3.26 -15.92 11.51
CA PHE A 328 -3.90 -15.76 10.21
C PHE A 328 -3.08 -14.86 9.29
N ASP A 329 -1.74 -14.88 9.46
CA ASP A 329 -0.82 -14.03 8.72
C ASP A 329 -0.70 -14.49 7.25
N GLU A 330 -0.40 -15.79 7.04
CA GLU A 330 -0.20 -16.37 5.69
C GLU A 330 -1.42 -17.19 5.24
N ILE A 331 -2.00 -17.94 6.16
CA ILE A 331 -3.18 -18.77 5.93
C ILE A 331 -4.37 -18.08 6.59
N GLY A 332 -5.37 -17.74 5.79
CA GLY A 332 -6.58 -17.07 6.23
C GLY A 332 -7.77 -18.01 6.37
N MET A 333 -8.83 -17.48 6.97
CA MET A 333 -10.16 -18.09 6.99
C MET A 333 -11.20 -17.05 6.55
N ALA A 334 -12.17 -17.51 5.77
CA ALA A 334 -13.29 -16.69 5.31
C ALA A 334 -14.58 -17.52 5.24
N GLU A 335 -15.71 -16.85 5.33
CA GLU A 335 -17.01 -17.44 5.04
C GLU A 335 -17.34 -17.27 3.56
N VAL A 336 -17.88 -18.32 2.96
CA VAL A 336 -18.25 -18.37 1.54
C VAL A 336 -19.67 -18.89 1.42
N VAL A 337 -20.55 -18.10 0.82
CA VAL A 337 -21.95 -18.49 0.59
C VAL A 337 -22.09 -19.19 -0.74
N VAL A 338 -22.73 -20.36 -0.74
CA VAL A 338 -23.09 -21.09 -1.97
C VAL A 338 -24.34 -20.46 -2.58
N LEU A 339 -24.20 -19.98 -3.82
CA LEU A 339 -25.32 -19.33 -4.53
C LEU A 339 -26.37 -20.34 -5.00
N ALA A 340 -27.62 -19.88 -5.18
CA ALA A 340 -28.71 -20.71 -5.62
C ALA A 340 -28.49 -21.36 -7.00
N ASN A 341 -27.79 -20.63 -7.89
CA ASN A 341 -27.51 -21.08 -9.26
C ASN A 341 -26.12 -21.78 -9.36
N SER A 342 -25.45 -22.04 -8.23
CA SER A 342 -24.14 -22.68 -8.23
C SER A 342 -24.22 -24.15 -8.65
N GLN A 343 -23.29 -24.57 -9.51
CA GLN A 343 -23.07 -25.97 -9.87
C GLN A 343 -22.58 -26.83 -8.70
N LEU A 344 -22.19 -26.20 -7.60
CA LEU A 344 -21.77 -26.85 -6.36
C LEU A 344 -22.96 -27.40 -5.57
N THR A 345 -24.15 -26.88 -5.80
CA THR A 345 -25.38 -27.32 -5.10
C THR A 345 -25.68 -28.79 -5.41
N GLY A 346 -25.87 -29.60 -4.36
CA GLY A 346 -26.11 -31.03 -4.44
C GLY A 346 -24.88 -31.91 -4.59
N ARG A 347 -23.68 -31.37 -4.80
CA ARG A 347 -22.42 -32.13 -4.83
C ARG A 347 -21.87 -32.32 -3.42
N HIS A 348 -21.16 -33.43 -3.18
CA HIS A 348 -20.42 -33.60 -1.96
C HIS A 348 -19.19 -32.67 -1.95
N VAL A 349 -18.77 -32.21 -0.76
CA VAL A 349 -17.60 -31.35 -0.62
C VAL A 349 -16.36 -31.98 -1.25
N LYS A 350 -16.14 -33.30 -1.05
CA LYS A 350 -15.01 -34.05 -1.66
C LYS A 350 -15.01 -34.02 -3.20
N ASP A 351 -16.17 -33.93 -3.81
CA ASP A 351 -16.36 -33.96 -5.26
C ASP A 351 -16.49 -32.55 -5.87
N SER A 352 -16.40 -31.51 -5.04
CA SER A 352 -16.56 -30.11 -5.46
C SER A 352 -15.39 -29.53 -6.21
N GLY A 353 -14.20 -30.13 -6.05
CA GLY A 353 -12.97 -29.61 -6.65
C GLY A 353 -12.41 -28.33 -5.99
N PHE A 354 -12.97 -27.88 -4.86
CA PHE A 354 -12.52 -26.64 -4.21
C PHE A 354 -11.00 -26.60 -3.97
N ARG A 355 -10.44 -27.70 -3.44
CA ARG A 355 -9.01 -27.79 -3.16
C ARG A 355 -8.17 -27.86 -4.44
N GLN A 356 -8.66 -28.57 -5.46
CA GLN A 356 -7.92 -28.78 -6.71
C GLN A 356 -7.94 -27.54 -7.60
N ASN A 357 -9.09 -26.83 -7.63
CA ASN A 357 -9.29 -25.70 -8.54
C ASN A 357 -8.88 -24.37 -7.90
N TYR A 358 -9.04 -24.23 -6.58
CA TYR A 358 -8.88 -22.94 -5.88
C TYR A 358 -7.85 -22.97 -4.78
N ASN A 359 -7.24 -24.14 -4.50
CA ASN A 359 -6.27 -24.33 -3.41
C ASN A 359 -6.80 -23.92 -2.02
N VAL A 360 -8.11 -24.07 -1.81
CA VAL A 360 -8.82 -23.68 -0.60
C VAL A 360 -9.50 -24.90 0.02
N ASN A 361 -9.33 -25.11 1.31
CA ASN A 361 -9.96 -26.21 2.06
C ASN A 361 -11.28 -25.74 2.69
N ILE A 362 -12.33 -26.56 2.58
CA ILE A 362 -13.57 -26.39 3.34
C ILE A 362 -13.40 -27.10 4.66
N ILE A 363 -13.35 -26.36 5.79
CA ILE A 363 -13.14 -26.88 7.13
C ILE A 363 -14.43 -26.94 7.97
N GLY A 364 -15.50 -26.28 7.50
CA GLY A 364 -16.79 -26.28 8.18
C GLY A 364 -17.91 -25.83 7.25
N ILE A 365 -19.14 -26.17 7.62
CA ILE A 365 -20.36 -25.74 6.95
C ILE A 365 -21.29 -25.20 8.02
N GLN A 366 -21.78 -23.98 7.87
CA GLN A 366 -22.90 -23.46 8.63
C GLN A 366 -24.17 -23.60 7.78
N ARG A 367 -25.11 -24.36 8.30
CA ARG A 367 -26.42 -24.57 7.68
C ARG A 367 -27.48 -24.13 8.68
N LYS A 368 -28.21 -23.07 8.37
CA LYS A 368 -29.10 -22.39 9.32
C LYS A 368 -28.30 -21.98 10.57
N ASP A 369 -28.64 -22.49 11.75
CA ASP A 369 -27.97 -22.18 13.02
C ASP A 369 -27.03 -23.32 13.52
N GLN A 370 -26.70 -24.27 12.65
CA GLN A 370 -25.85 -25.42 13.01
C GLN A 370 -24.51 -25.33 12.29
N HIS A 371 -23.41 -25.51 13.06
CA HIS A 371 -22.06 -25.59 12.54
C HIS A 371 -21.64 -27.07 12.41
N LEU A 372 -21.41 -27.53 11.20
CA LEU A 372 -20.95 -28.88 10.88
C LEU A 372 -19.44 -28.83 10.66
N LEU A 373 -18.67 -29.39 11.62
CA LEU A 373 -17.20 -29.46 11.57
C LEU A 373 -16.69 -30.91 11.40
N GLN A 374 -17.56 -31.89 11.58
CA GLN A 374 -17.24 -33.31 11.41
C GLN A 374 -17.78 -33.83 10.08
N ASP A 375 -17.05 -34.74 9.45
CA ASP A 375 -17.41 -35.37 8.18
C ASP A 375 -17.80 -34.38 7.06
N VAL A 376 -17.22 -33.18 7.08
CA VAL A 376 -17.49 -32.09 6.14
C VAL A 376 -17.33 -32.54 4.69
N LYS A 377 -16.34 -33.39 4.40
CA LYS A 377 -16.05 -33.93 3.06
C LYS A 377 -17.22 -34.72 2.43
N ASP A 378 -18.00 -35.39 3.29
CA ASP A 378 -19.11 -36.25 2.88
C ASP A 378 -20.46 -35.52 2.90
N GLN A 379 -20.49 -34.26 3.32
CA GLN A 379 -21.69 -33.42 3.28
C GLN A 379 -21.99 -32.96 1.84
N LYS A 380 -23.30 -33.00 1.50
CA LYS A 380 -23.80 -32.37 0.26
C LYS A 380 -24.00 -30.88 0.50
N MET A 381 -23.40 -30.04 -0.34
CA MET A 381 -23.60 -28.60 -0.30
C MET A 381 -25.00 -28.23 -0.75
N GLN A 382 -25.61 -27.28 -0.07
CA GLN A 382 -26.93 -26.76 -0.37
C GLN A 382 -26.85 -25.26 -0.69
N SER A 383 -27.79 -24.78 -1.48
CA SER A 383 -27.91 -23.33 -1.69
C SER A 383 -28.15 -22.61 -0.36
N GLY A 384 -27.40 -21.54 -0.13
CA GLY A 384 -27.45 -20.78 1.11
C GLY A 384 -26.58 -21.34 2.25
N ASP A 385 -25.86 -22.47 2.04
CA ASP A 385 -24.86 -22.92 3.01
C ASP A 385 -23.73 -21.88 3.09
N MET A 386 -23.29 -21.58 4.31
CA MET A 386 -22.06 -20.84 4.56
C MET A 386 -20.92 -21.83 4.80
N LEU A 387 -19.96 -21.85 3.88
CA LEU A 387 -18.77 -22.69 3.97
C LEU A 387 -17.67 -21.91 4.70
N LEU A 388 -17.12 -22.47 5.77
CA LEU A 388 -15.90 -21.96 6.36
C LEU A 388 -14.72 -22.52 5.58
N VAL A 389 -14.02 -21.62 4.88
CA VAL A 389 -12.89 -21.98 4.02
C VAL A 389 -11.59 -21.52 4.63
N GLN A 390 -10.52 -22.29 4.38
CA GLN A 390 -9.15 -22.00 4.77
C GLN A 390 -8.25 -22.12 3.55
N GLY A 391 -7.41 -21.11 3.36
CA GLY A 391 -6.46 -21.05 2.24
C GLY A 391 -5.47 -19.92 2.45
N THR A 392 -4.54 -19.75 1.50
CA THR A 392 -3.78 -18.49 1.47
C THR A 392 -4.75 -17.34 1.16
N TRP A 393 -4.44 -16.14 1.67
CA TRP A 393 -5.29 -14.99 1.38
C TRP A 393 -5.39 -14.69 -0.14
N GLU A 394 -4.35 -15.03 -0.91
CA GLU A 394 -4.35 -14.90 -2.38
C GLU A 394 -5.34 -15.88 -3.03
N ASP A 395 -5.41 -17.12 -2.55
CA ASP A 395 -6.33 -18.12 -3.06
C ASP A 395 -7.78 -17.79 -2.68
N ILE A 396 -8.00 -17.26 -1.46
CA ILE A 396 -9.32 -16.77 -1.01
C ILE A 396 -9.74 -15.53 -1.84
N ASP A 397 -8.82 -14.63 -2.17
CA ASP A 397 -9.10 -13.49 -3.06
C ASP A 397 -9.43 -13.96 -4.49
N ARG A 398 -8.72 -14.97 -4.99
CA ARG A 398 -9.05 -15.58 -6.29
C ARG A 398 -10.45 -16.19 -6.29
N LEU A 399 -10.83 -16.84 -5.20
CA LEU A 399 -12.17 -17.40 -5.03
C LEU A 399 -13.25 -16.30 -5.04
N SER A 400 -12.95 -15.12 -4.48
CA SER A 400 -13.90 -13.99 -4.46
C SER A 400 -14.23 -13.43 -5.85
N ARG A 401 -13.41 -13.71 -6.86
CA ARG A 401 -13.63 -13.28 -8.25
C ARG A 401 -14.57 -14.19 -9.04
N LEU A 402 -15.02 -15.29 -8.44
CA LEU A 402 -15.93 -16.26 -9.04
C LEU A 402 -17.39 -15.96 -8.66
N GLU A 403 -17.88 -14.81 -9.08
CA GLU A 403 -19.20 -14.28 -8.72
C GLU A 403 -20.38 -15.19 -9.10
N ALA A 404 -20.19 -16.16 -10.00
CA ALA A 404 -21.25 -17.04 -10.46
C ALA A 404 -21.55 -18.24 -9.54
N GLU A 405 -20.57 -18.70 -8.76
CA GLU A 405 -20.64 -19.93 -7.97
C GLU A 405 -20.77 -19.65 -6.48
N VAL A 406 -20.00 -18.70 -5.98
CA VAL A 406 -19.89 -18.41 -4.56
C VAL A 406 -19.67 -16.92 -4.29
N VAL A 407 -20.10 -16.47 -3.11
CA VAL A 407 -19.80 -15.12 -2.62
C VAL A 407 -18.94 -15.23 -1.37
N VAL A 408 -17.71 -14.69 -1.41
CA VAL A 408 -16.83 -14.61 -0.25
C VAL A 408 -17.27 -13.44 0.63
N ILE A 409 -17.59 -13.73 1.89
CA ILE A 409 -17.92 -12.69 2.87
C ILE A 409 -16.63 -12.14 3.46
N GLY A 410 -16.40 -10.82 3.32
CA GLY A 410 -15.22 -10.15 3.84
C GLY A 410 -14.46 -9.38 2.78
N GLN A 411 -13.23 -9.06 3.11
CA GLN A 411 -12.30 -8.35 2.23
C GLN A 411 -10.99 -9.14 2.09
N PRO A 412 -10.99 -10.28 1.41
CA PRO A 412 -9.81 -11.15 1.32
C PRO A 412 -8.61 -10.45 0.67
N ALA A 413 -8.81 -9.57 -0.33
CA ALA A 413 -7.75 -8.77 -0.93
C ALA A 413 -7.06 -7.86 0.09
N MET A 414 -7.82 -7.28 1.04
CA MET A 414 -7.28 -6.45 2.10
C MET A 414 -6.48 -7.27 3.12
N GLU A 415 -6.95 -8.47 3.45
CA GLU A 415 -6.22 -9.39 4.33
C GLU A 415 -4.97 -9.96 3.64
N ALA A 416 -5.04 -10.30 2.35
CA ALA A 416 -3.89 -10.72 1.55
C ALA A 416 -2.77 -9.67 1.54
N SER A 417 -3.14 -8.39 1.50
CA SER A 417 -2.17 -7.29 1.55
C SER A 417 -1.45 -7.15 2.90
N LYS A 418 -1.98 -7.74 3.97
CA LYS A 418 -1.35 -7.73 5.31
C LYS A 418 -0.30 -8.83 5.50
N VAL A 419 -0.23 -9.79 4.59
CA VAL A 419 0.73 -10.90 4.69
C VAL A 419 2.14 -10.41 4.41
N THR A 420 2.97 -10.33 5.44
CA THR A 420 4.29 -9.73 5.38
C THR A 420 5.41 -10.72 5.70
N LEU A 421 6.57 -10.50 5.07
CA LEU A 421 7.80 -11.29 5.29
C LEU A 421 8.59 -10.75 6.49
N HIS A 422 8.00 -10.79 7.69
CA HIS A 422 8.59 -10.19 8.91
C HIS A 422 10.04 -10.60 9.19
N HIS A 423 10.43 -11.83 8.84
CA HIS A 423 11.80 -12.33 9.02
C HIS A 423 12.81 -11.60 8.13
N LYS A 424 12.38 -10.98 7.03
CA LYS A 424 13.20 -10.18 6.12
C LYS A 424 13.24 -8.69 6.47
N ALA A 425 12.42 -8.25 7.43
CA ALA A 425 12.36 -6.87 7.87
C ALA A 425 13.75 -6.27 8.21
N PRO A 426 14.61 -6.91 9.03
CA PRO A 426 15.92 -6.32 9.34
C PRO A 426 16.82 -6.18 8.10
N VAL A 427 16.76 -7.15 7.17
CA VAL A 427 17.56 -7.11 5.93
C VAL A 427 17.13 -5.95 5.05
N ALA A 428 15.82 -5.80 4.79
CA ALA A 428 15.30 -4.69 4.01
C ALA A 428 15.58 -3.33 4.67
N GLY A 429 15.48 -3.25 6.02
CA GLY A 429 15.82 -2.05 6.77
C GLY A 429 17.29 -1.65 6.62
N ILE A 430 18.22 -2.59 6.71
CA ILE A 430 19.65 -2.34 6.53
C ILE A 430 19.93 -1.85 5.09
N ILE A 431 19.38 -2.52 4.08
CA ILE A 431 19.57 -2.11 2.67
C ILE A 431 19.05 -0.69 2.46
N MET A 432 17.87 -0.35 2.99
CA MET A 432 17.30 1.00 2.90
C MET A 432 18.21 2.03 3.59
N ILE A 433 18.71 1.75 4.80
CA ILE A 433 19.60 2.67 5.52
C ILE A 433 20.88 2.88 4.74
N LEU A 434 21.50 1.82 4.20
CA LEU A 434 22.70 1.93 3.39
C LEU A 434 22.46 2.74 2.11
N MET A 435 21.32 2.55 1.43
CA MET A 435 20.92 3.36 0.27
C MET A 435 20.83 4.85 0.64
N VAL A 436 20.12 5.18 1.74
CA VAL A 436 19.96 6.57 2.19
C VAL A 436 21.31 7.17 2.57
N LEU A 437 22.15 6.44 3.30
CA LEU A 437 23.49 6.91 3.66
C LEU A 437 24.37 7.16 2.42
N ALA A 438 24.31 6.26 1.43
CA ALA A 438 25.05 6.44 0.17
C ALA A 438 24.63 7.71 -0.58
N MET A 439 23.31 8.04 -0.56
CA MET A 439 22.78 9.26 -1.17
C MET A 439 23.12 10.52 -0.36
N VAL A 440 22.98 10.47 0.97
CA VAL A 440 23.25 11.62 1.86
C VAL A 440 24.71 12.03 1.85
N PHE A 441 25.62 11.06 1.87
CA PHE A 441 27.06 11.30 1.82
C PHE A 441 27.64 11.41 0.41
N ASN A 442 26.78 11.41 -0.63
CA ASN A 442 27.18 11.44 -2.04
C ASN A 442 28.24 10.39 -2.42
N ILE A 443 28.18 9.19 -1.79
CA ILE A 443 29.11 8.09 -2.06
C ILE A 443 28.86 7.52 -3.48
N LEU A 444 27.60 7.48 -3.89
CA LEU A 444 27.14 6.98 -5.20
C LEU A 444 26.13 7.96 -5.79
N PRO A 445 26.08 8.09 -7.12
CA PRO A 445 24.97 8.78 -7.78
C PRO A 445 23.62 8.21 -7.34
N PRO A 446 22.59 9.04 -7.10
CA PRO A 446 21.28 8.60 -6.57
C PRO A 446 20.67 7.44 -7.31
N VAL A 447 20.73 7.45 -8.65
CA VAL A 447 20.22 6.38 -9.52
C VAL A 447 20.90 5.04 -9.21
N ILE A 448 22.24 5.04 -9.08
CA ILE A 448 23.02 3.83 -8.81
C ILE A 448 22.73 3.29 -7.41
N ALA A 449 22.67 4.19 -6.40
CA ALA A 449 22.34 3.79 -5.03
C ALA A 449 20.98 3.09 -4.94
N VAL A 450 19.96 3.65 -5.62
CA VAL A 450 18.58 3.09 -5.63
C VAL A 450 18.52 1.77 -6.41
N LEU A 451 19.19 1.69 -7.58
CA LEU A 451 19.25 0.45 -8.37
C LEU A 451 19.92 -0.69 -7.58
N LEU A 452 21.05 -0.41 -6.93
CA LEU A 452 21.74 -1.38 -6.10
C LEU A 452 20.84 -1.86 -4.95
N ALA A 453 20.12 -0.95 -4.29
CA ALA A 453 19.18 -1.30 -3.24
C ALA A 453 18.04 -2.18 -3.77
N ALA A 454 17.45 -1.84 -4.92
CA ALA A 454 16.37 -2.63 -5.54
C ALA A 454 16.85 -4.04 -5.88
N VAL A 455 18.02 -4.19 -6.52
CA VAL A 455 18.62 -5.48 -6.84
C VAL A 455 18.95 -6.26 -5.56
N ALA A 456 19.57 -5.62 -4.57
CA ALA A 456 19.88 -6.26 -3.29
C ALA A 456 18.60 -6.79 -2.58
N MET A 457 17.50 -6.04 -2.60
CA MET A 457 16.21 -6.48 -2.02
C MET A 457 15.62 -7.69 -2.74
N ILE A 458 15.75 -7.76 -4.06
CA ILE A 458 15.32 -8.93 -4.84
C ILE A 458 16.21 -10.15 -4.52
N LEU A 459 17.54 -9.99 -4.55
CA LEU A 459 18.50 -11.07 -4.31
C LEU A 459 18.43 -11.62 -2.87
N THR A 460 18.18 -10.75 -1.89
CA THR A 460 18.03 -11.16 -0.49
C THR A 460 16.64 -11.74 -0.17
N ARG A 461 15.80 -11.90 -1.20
CA ARG A 461 14.43 -12.43 -1.07
C ARG A 461 13.55 -11.62 -0.11
N CYS A 462 13.60 -10.30 -0.21
CA CYS A 462 12.62 -9.41 0.44
C CYS A 462 11.27 -9.42 -0.29
N PHE A 463 11.21 -10.07 -1.44
CA PHE A 463 10.00 -10.46 -2.18
C PHE A 463 9.89 -11.98 -2.23
N ARG A 464 8.67 -12.50 -2.34
CA ARG A 464 8.44 -13.95 -2.51
C ARG A 464 8.94 -14.43 -3.87
N THR A 465 8.59 -13.67 -4.91
CA THR A 465 9.01 -13.93 -6.30
C THR A 465 9.54 -12.66 -6.94
N VAL A 466 10.34 -12.79 -7.99
CA VAL A 466 10.79 -11.65 -8.80
C VAL A 466 9.59 -10.96 -9.47
N GLY A 467 8.56 -11.73 -9.83
CA GLY A 467 7.32 -11.20 -10.39
C GLY A 467 6.61 -10.23 -9.44
N ASP A 468 6.66 -10.49 -8.13
CA ASP A 468 6.06 -9.59 -7.13
C ASP A 468 6.81 -8.26 -7.06
N ALA A 469 8.14 -8.26 -7.21
CA ALA A 469 8.92 -7.03 -7.28
C ALA A 469 8.50 -6.18 -8.50
N TYR A 470 8.33 -6.78 -9.67
CA TYR A 470 7.87 -6.06 -10.87
C TYR A 470 6.43 -5.56 -10.75
N ARG A 471 5.55 -6.26 -10.03
CA ARG A 471 4.17 -5.84 -9.77
C ARG A 471 4.07 -4.59 -8.88
N THR A 472 5.11 -4.28 -8.09
CA THR A 472 5.14 -3.04 -7.28
C THR A 472 5.39 -1.80 -8.12
N ILE A 473 5.92 -1.94 -9.33
CA ILE A 473 6.20 -0.82 -10.24
C ILE A 473 4.88 -0.27 -10.78
N SER A 474 4.64 1.02 -10.55
CA SER A 474 3.57 1.74 -11.22
C SER A 474 3.97 2.07 -12.65
N TRP A 475 3.70 1.15 -13.57
CA TRP A 475 4.03 1.33 -14.98
C TRP A 475 3.36 2.56 -15.59
N GLU A 476 2.14 2.89 -15.15
CA GLU A 476 1.47 4.13 -15.55
C GLU A 476 2.32 5.36 -15.23
N SER A 477 2.87 5.43 -14.01
CA SER A 477 3.75 6.53 -13.64
C SER A 477 5.05 6.53 -14.44
N VAL A 478 5.68 5.36 -14.63
CA VAL A 478 6.94 5.24 -15.39
C VAL A 478 6.75 5.70 -16.84
N PHE A 479 5.71 5.22 -17.54
CA PHE A 479 5.43 5.62 -18.92
C PHE A 479 5.01 7.09 -19.03
N LEU A 480 4.23 7.60 -18.07
CA LEU A 480 3.88 9.01 -18.01
C LEU A 480 5.14 9.90 -17.96
N PHE A 481 6.07 9.58 -17.06
CA PHE A 481 7.33 10.32 -16.95
C PHE A 481 8.16 10.23 -18.23
N ALA A 482 8.38 9.00 -18.70
CA ALA A 482 9.20 8.76 -19.89
C ALA A 482 8.68 9.50 -21.13
N ALA A 483 7.34 9.60 -21.28
CA ALA A 483 6.73 10.28 -22.41
C ALA A 483 6.64 11.81 -22.24
N MET A 484 6.62 12.30 -20.99
CA MET A 484 6.47 13.74 -20.73
C MET A 484 7.80 14.50 -20.67
N ILE A 485 8.94 13.83 -20.40
CA ILE A 485 10.26 14.49 -20.47
C ILE A 485 10.53 15.06 -21.86
N PRO A 486 10.33 14.32 -22.97
CA PRO A 486 10.46 14.90 -24.30
C PRO A 486 9.50 16.05 -24.60
N MET A 487 8.33 16.12 -23.96
CA MET A 487 7.44 17.28 -24.05
C MET A 487 8.11 18.54 -23.50
N ALA A 488 8.84 18.44 -22.36
CA ALA A 488 9.60 19.54 -21.81
C ALA A 488 10.68 20.01 -22.80
N VAL A 489 11.41 19.08 -23.42
CA VAL A 489 12.39 19.38 -24.49
C VAL A 489 11.71 20.08 -25.67
N ALA A 490 10.55 19.59 -26.13
CA ALA A 490 9.79 20.26 -27.21
C ALA A 490 9.35 21.66 -26.83
N MET A 491 8.93 21.91 -25.60
CA MET A 491 8.56 23.25 -25.12
C MET A 491 9.76 24.21 -25.10
N GLU A 492 10.93 23.71 -24.72
CA GLU A 492 12.16 24.48 -24.67
C GLU A 492 12.67 24.80 -26.10
N THR A 493 12.84 23.78 -26.94
CA THR A 493 13.36 23.96 -28.32
C THR A 493 12.46 24.82 -29.22
N THR A 494 11.15 24.83 -28.97
CA THR A 494 10.20 25.65 -29.71
C THR A 494 9.92 27.02 -29.09
N GLY A 495 10.52 27.33 -27.91
CA GLY A 495 10.34 28.60 -27.22
C GLY A 495 8.96 28.77 -26.54
N VAL A 496 8.20 27.67 -26.36
CA VAL A 496 6.89 27.71 -25.68
C VAL A 496 7.05 28.00 -24.19
N SER A 497 8.04 27.39 -23.53
CA SER A 497 8.32 27.64 -22.10
C SER A 497 8.67 29.12 -21.87
N GLU A 498 9.51 29.70 -22.74
CA GLU A 498 9.88 31.12 -22.69
C GLU A 498 8.66 32.02 -22.88
N ALA A 499 7.81 31.74 -23.88
CA ALA A 499 6.63 32.56 -24.17
C ALA A 499 5.63 32.55 -22.99
N ILE A 500 5.38 31.39 -22.38
CA ILE A 500 4.49 31.28 -21.21
C ILE A 500 5.11 31.99 -20.00
N ALA A 501 6.41 31.75 -19.75
CA ALA A 501 7.13 32.38 -18.66
C ALA A 501 7.17 33.91 -18.81
N ALA A 502 7.47 34.42 -20.03
CA ALA A 502 7.45 35.86 -20.34
C ALA A 502 6.06 36.47 -20.08
N GLY A 503 4.98 35.81 -20.50
CA GLY A 503 3.61 36.25 -20.21
C GLY A 503 3.31 36.34 -18.71
N ILE A 504 3.75 35.35 -17.92
CA ILE A 504 3.60 35.37 -16.45
C ILE A 504 4.43 36.52 -15.85
N VAL A 505 5.67 36.68 -16.31
CA VAL A 505 6.57 37.75 -15.84
C VAL A 505 6.08 39.14 -16.27
N GLU A 506 5.55 39.28 -17.46
CA GLU A 506 4.94 40.56 -17.93
C GLU A 506 3.74 40.96 -17.06
N MET A 507 2.89 39.98 -16.70
CA MET A 507 1.71 40.25 -15.88
C MET A 507 2.03 40.49 -14.39
N LEU A 508 2.98 39.77 -13.82
CA LEU A 508 3.22 39.75 -12.39
C LEU A 508 4.60 40.26 -11.97
N GLY A 509 5.57 40.29 -12.89
CA GLY A 509 6.96 40.64 -12.62
C GLY A 509 7.16 42.09 -12.15
N SER A 510 6.29 43.02 -12.57
CA SER A 510 6.29 44.40 -12.08
C SER A 510 6.07 44.52 -10.57
N TYR A 511 5.45 43.50 -9.96
CA TYR A 511 5.20 43.40 -8.53
C TYR A 511 6.32 42.62 -7.79
N GLY A 512 7.38 42.16 -8.49
CA GLY A 512 8.52 41.45 -7.96
C GLY A 512 8.42 39.93 -7.99
N PRO A 513 9.54 39.22 -7.69
CA PRO A 513 9.64 37.77 -7.82
C PRO A 513 8.66 36.98 -6.91
N TYR A 514 8.28 37.53 -5.76
CA TYR A 514 7.27 36.94 -4.87
C TYR A 514 5.91 36.78 -5.54
N MET A 515 5.47 37.75 -6.35
CA MET A 515 4.18 37.68 -7.04
C MET A 515 4.22 36.66 -8.18
N VAL A 516 5.33 36.57 -8.90
CA VAL A 516 5.53 35.54 -9.94
C VAL A 516 5.55 34.15 -9.30
N LEU A 517 6.24 33.97 -8.18
CA LEU A 517 6.24 32.74 -7.39
C LEU A 517 4.81 32.35 -6.97
N GLY A 518 4.03 33.32 -6.48
CA GLY A 518 2.62 33.15 -6.11
C GLY A 518 1.74 32.75 -7.29
N GLY A 519 1.95 33.35 -8.46
CA GLY A 519 1.26 33.00 -9.70
C GLY A 519 1.54 31.55 -10.14
N ILE A 520 2.80 31.14 -10.08
CA ILE A 520 3.22 29.75 -10.38
C ILE A 520 2.61 28.78 -9.36
N TYR A 521 2.64 29.11 -8.05
CA TYR A 521 2.01 28.31 -7.02
C TYR A 521 0.51 28.12 -7.29
N LEU A 522 -0.19 29.22 -7.55
CA LEU A 522 -1.63 29.21 -7.80
C LEU A 522 -1.98 28.41 -9.05
N GLY A 523 -1.28 28.65 -10.18
CA GLY A 523 -1.49 27.92 -11.43
C GLY A 523 -1.26 26.41 -11.27
N THR A 524 -0.14 26.03 -10.64
CA THR A 524 0.17 24.63 -10.33
C THR A 524 -0.89 24.02 -9.43
N SER A 525 -1.29 24.73 -8.36
CA SER A 525 -2.26 24.27 -7.38
C SER A 525 -3.67 24.09 -7.97
N LEU A 526 -4.08 24.98 -8.86
CA LEU A 526 -5.35 24.86 -9.59
C LEU A 526 -5.34 23.68 -10.55
N LEU A 527 -4.27 23.52 -11.32
CA LEU A 527 -4.19 22.45 -12.32
C LEU A 527 -4.17 21.06 -11.63
N THR A 528 -3.42 20.90 -10.54
CA THR A 528 -3.32 19.61 -9.83
C THR A 528 -4.64 19.18 -9.17
N MET A 529 -5.63 20.04 -9.03
CA MET A 529 -6.98 19.64 -8.58
C MET A 529 -7.71 18.75 -9.58
N PHE A 530 -7.34 18.83 -10.85
CA PHE A 530 -8.00 18.14 -11.97
C PHE A 530 -7.11 17.06 -12.59
N ILE A 531 -5.78 17.21 -12.48
CA ILE A 531 -4.78 16.34 -13.09
C ILE A 531 -3.93 15.72 -11.98
N SER A 532 -3.24 14.61 -12.28
CA SER A 532 -2.30 14.00 -11.31
C SER A 532 -1.17 14.95 -10.95
N ASN A 533 -0.69 14.87 -9.71
CA ASN A 533 0.43 15.67 -9.20
C ASN A 533 1.67 15.58 -10.09
N THR A 534 1.93 14.37 -10.60
CA THR A 534 3.03 14.05 -11.51
C THR A 534 2.93 14.84 -12.80
N ALA A 535 1.80 14.74 -13.51
CA ALA A 535 1.59 15.44 -14.77
C ALA A 535 1.67 16.96 -14.59
N THR A 536 1.09 17.48 -13.52
CA THR A 536 1.15 18.91 -13.18
C THR A 536 2.59 19.38 -12.97
N ALA A 537 3.40 18.62 -12.22
CA ALA A 537 4.79 18.99 -11.97
C ALA A 537 5.63 18.99 -13.26
N VAL A 538 5.43 18.01 -14.14
CA VAL A 538 6.14 17.95 -15.44
C VAL A 538 5.81 19.16 -16.31
N LEU A 539 4.54 19.58 -16.33
CA LEU A 539 4.13 20.74 -17.12
C LEU A 539 4.66 22.07 -16.58
N PHE A 540 4.64 22.24 -15.25
CA PHE A 540 4.99 23.51 -14.62
C PHE A 540 6.47 23.67 -14.28
N ALA A 541 7.24 22.59 -14.15
CA ALA A 541 8.67 22.69 -13.80
C ALA A 541 9.48 23.47 -14.85
N PRO A 542 9.36 23.22 -16.17
CA PRO A 542 10.07 24.01 -17.19
C PRO A 542 9.62 25.48 -17.20
N ILE A 543 8.33 25.75 -17.00
CA ILE A 543 7.78 27.11 -16.97
C ILE A 543 8.33 27.88 -15.76
N ALA A 544 8.35 27.25 -14.59
CA ALA A 544 8.87 27.85 -13.37
C ALA A 544 10.38 28.12 -13.45
N LEU A 545 11.12 27.19 -14.04
CA LEU A 545 12.55 27.33 -14.30
C LEU A 545 12.80 28.55 -15.21
N GLN A 546 12.10 28.61 -16.35
CA GLN A 546 12.27 29.67 -17.33
C GLN A 546 11.83 31.03 -16.78
N ALA A 547 10.77 31.08 -15.95
CA ALA A 547 10.36 32.32 -15.30
C ALA A 547 11.44 32.86 -14.34
N ALA A 548 12.10 31.99 -13.58
CA ALA A 548 13.22 32.38 -12.72
C ALA A 548 14.41 32.92 -13.54
N LEU A 549 14.78 32.24 -14.62
CA LEU A 549 15.85 32.68 -15.53
C LEU A 549 15.53 34.03 -16.19
N THR A 550 14.29 34.24 -16.61
CA THR A 550 13.83 35.52 -17.19
C THR A 550 13.90 36.67 -16.18
N LEU A 551 13.63 36.40 -14.91
CA LEU A 551 13.77 37.37 -13.82
C LEU A 551 15.23 37.57 -13.36
N GLY A 552 16.18 36.73 -13.80
CA GLY A 552 17.57 36.75 -13.36
C GLY A 552 17.76 36.34 -11.90
N VAL A 553 16.89 35.50 -11.38
CA VAL A 553 16.91 35.01 -9.99
C VAL A 553 17.16 33.50 -9.92
N SER A 554 17.49 32.99 -8.72
CA SER A 554 17.72 31.57 -8.48
C SER A 554 16.46 30.73 -8.83
N PRO A 555 16.59 29.63 -9.57
CA PRO A 555 15.45 28.79 -9.95
C PRO A 555 14.91 27.91 -8.82
N TYR A 556 15.71 27.64 -7.76
CA TYR A 556 15.35 26.73 -6.69
C TYR A 556 14.00 27.04 -6.03
N PRO A 557 13.70 28.28 -5.56
CA PRO A 557 12.42 28.56 -4.93
C PRO A 557 11.24 28.35 -5.90
N PHE A 558 11.42 28.62 -7.19
CA PHE A 558 10.39 28.48 -8.21
C PHE A 558 10.05 27.02 -8.50
N VAL A 559 11.05 26.18 -8.73
CA VAL A 559 10.82 24.76 -9.03
C VAL A 559 10.34 23.98 -7.79
N ILE A 560 10.85 24.32 -6.59
CA ILE A 560 10.36 23.73 -5.35
C ILE A 560 8.92 24.15 -5.08
N THR A 561 8.53 25.39 -5.45
CA THR A 561 7.13 25.84 -5.41
C THR A 561 6.23 24.91 -6.23
N VAL A 562 6.66 24.52 -7.42
CA VAL A 562 5.91 23.56 -8.26
C VAL A 562 5.76 22.21 -7.56
N ALA A 563 6.85 21.68 -6.98
CA ALA A 563 6.80 20.41 -6.26
C ALA A 563 5.83 20.46 -5.06
N VAL A 564 5.84 21.54 -4.28
CA VAL A 564 4.94 21.75 -3.14
C VAL A 564 3.50 21.89 -3.61
N ALA A 565 3.24 22.80 -4.55
CA ALA A 565 1.89 23.10 -5.04
C ALA A 565 1.23 21.88 -5.70
N ALA A 566 2.00 21.11 -6.48
CA ALA A 566 1.52 19.87 -7.08
C ALA A 566 1.23 18.78 -6.04
N SER A 567 2.06 18.64 -5.00
CA SER A 567 1.91 17.58 -4.00
C SER A 567 0.85 17.90 -2.94
N MET A 568 0.58 19.19 -2.66
CA MET A 568 -0.31 19.64 -1.59
C MET A 568 -1.73 19.95 -2.10
N CYS A 569 -2.27 19.10 -2.97
CA CYS A 569 -3.66 19.20 -3.41
C CYS A 569 -4.60 18.54 -2.39
N LEU A 570 -5.04 19.31 -1.42
CA LEU A 570 -5.82 18.85 -0.28
C LEU A 570 -7.34 19.10 -0.42
N ALA A 571 -7.72 20.02 -1.31
CA ALA A 571 -9.11 20.44 -1.51
C ALA A 571 -9.94 19.44 -2.33
N SER A 572 -9.29 18.48 -3.02
CA SER A 572 -9.96 17.49 -3.87
C SER A 572 -9.69 16.06 -3.38
N PRO A 573 -10.72 15.21 -3.27
CA PRO A 573 -10.54 13.79 -2.96
C PRO A 573 -9.97 13.00 -4.14
N PHE A 574 -10.10 13.50 -5.37
CA PHE A 574 -9.76 12.78 -6.60
C PHE A 574 -8.35 13.10 -7.10
N SER A 575 -7.71 14.15 -6.59
CA SER A 575 -6.37 14.58 -7.01
C SER A 575 -5.28 13.58 -6.66
N THR A 576 -5.45 12.84 -5.55
CA THR A 576 -4.46 11.86 -5.08
C THR A 576 -5.13 10.55 -4.65
N PRO A 577 -4.51 9.38 -4.97
CA PRO A 577 -5.02 8.10 -4.50
C PRO A 577 -5.20 7.99 -2.97
N PRO A 578 -4.30 8.52 -2.13
CA PRO A 578 -4.50 8.58 -0.68
C PRO A 578 -5.83 9.21 -0.26
N ASN A 579 -6.16 10.37 -0.83
CA ASN A 579 -7.40 11.06 -0.53
C ASN A 579 -8.63 10.25 -0.94
N ALA A 580 -8.60 9.65 -2.14
CA ALA A 580 -9.68 8.79 -2.65
C ALA A 580 -9.90 7.55 -1.76
N MET A 581 -8.81 6.92 -1.29
CA MET A 581 -8.89 5.75 -0.41
C MET A 581 -9.58 6.08 0.92
N VAL A 582 -9.17 7.15 1.58
CA VAL A 582 -9.77 7.51 2.88
C VAL A 582 -11.18 8.08 2.72
N MET A 583 -11.54 8.60 1.53
CA MET A 583 -12.89 9.11 1.24
C MET A 583 -13.96 8.04 1.47
N SER A 584 -13.77 6.85 0.91
CA SER A 584 -14.73 5.75 1.00
C SER A 584 -14.86 5.23 2.43
N VAL A 585 -13.74 4.96 3.10
CA VAL A 585 -13.71 4.42 4.47
C VAL A 585 -14.21 5.43 5.50
N GLY A 586 -13.80 6.70 5.37
CA GLY A 586 -14.25 7.80 6.23
C GLY A 586 -15.62 8.35 5.86
N ARG A 587 -16.26 7.85 4.77
CA ARG A 587 -17.55 8.36 4.24
C ARG A 587 -17.54 9.90 4.11
N TYR A 588 -16.44 10.44 3.56
CA TYR A 588 -16.34 11.88 3.33
C TYR A 588 -17.08 12.26 2.04
N SER A 589 -17.69 13.43 2.06
CA SER A 589 -18.20 14.08 0.85
C SER A 589 -17.11 14.95 0.22
N PHE A 590 -17.24 15.29 -1.05
CA PHE A 590 -16.36 16.27 -1.71
C PHE A 590 -16.25 17.58 -0.92
N MET A 591 -17.40 18.05 -0.39
CA MET A 591 -17.45 19.29 0.39
C MET A 591 -16.69 19.21 1.73
N ASP A 592 -16.50 18.02 2.30
CA ASP A 592 -15.68 17.84 3.50
C ASP A 592 -14.20 18.12 3.20
N TYR A 593 -13.70 17.70 2.00
CA TYR A 593 -12.35 18.05 1.52
C TYR A 593 -12.21 19.54 1.25
N VAL A 594 -13.20 20.17 0.62
CA VAL A 594 -13.18 21.62 0.39
C VAL A 594 -13.13 22.38 1.70
N LYS A 595 -13.96 22.00 2.68
CA LYS A 595 -14.01 22.70 3.99
C LYS A 595 -12.76 22.58 4.83
N VAL A 596 -12.05 21.47 4.74
CA VAL A 596 -10.82 21.20 5.53
C VAL A 596 -9.57 21.48 4.69
N GLY A 597 -9.55 21.01 3.46
CA GLY A 597 -8.38 21.06 2.61
C GLY A 597 -8.12 22.42 1.97
N LEU A 598 -9.17 23.12 1.48
CA LEU A 598 -8.97 24.41 0.81
C LEU A 598 -8.39 25.49 1.74
N PRO A 599 -8.88 25.70 2.98
CA PRO A 599 -8.24 26.65 3.90
C PRO A 599 -6.78 26.31 4.17
N LEU A 600 -6.47 25.03 4.35
CA LEU A 600 -5.10 24.56 4.60
C LEU A 600 -4.20 24.80 3.37
N GLN A 601 -4.70 24.52 2.17
CA GLN A 601 -3.99 24.74 0.91
C GLN A 601 -3.68 26.23 0.67
N LEU A 602 -4.62 27.13 0.99
CA LEU A 602 -4.40 28.58 0.91
C LEU A 602 -3.36 29.06 1.93
N ILE A 603 -3.38 28.53 3.15
CA ILE A 603 -2.38 28.85 4.16
C ILE A 603 -1.00 28.34 3.72
N TYR A 604 -0.92 27.13 3.15
CA TYR A 604 0.32 26.62 2.59
C TYR A 604 0.86 27.56 1.48
N MET A 605 0.02 28.01 0.58
CA MET A 605 0.40 28.97 -0.45
C MET A 605 0.99 30.24 0.16
N ALA A 606 0.27 30.86 1.10
CA ALA A 606 0.73 32.10 1.73
C ALA A 606 2.06 31.93 2.49
N VAL A 607 2.19 30.84 3.24
CA VAL A 607 3.42 30.56 4.00
C VAL A 607 4.58 30.21 3.07
N MET A 608 4.35 29.38 2.04
CA MET A 608 5.42 28.93 1.14
C MET A 608 5.95 30.05 0.24
N ILE A 609 5.10 31.00 -0.19
CA ILE A 609 5.57 32.19 -0.92
C ILE A 609 6.61 32.99 -0.12
N ILE A 610 6.48 33.01 1.22
CA ILE A 610 7.41 33.72 2.10
C ILE A 610 8.60 32.83 2.47
N VAL A 611 8.34 31.58 2.82
CA VAL A 611 9.34 30.67 3.40
C VAL A 611 10.31 30.14 2.35
N LEU A 612 9.85 29.84 1.13
CA LEU A 612 10.74 29.27 0.11
C LEU A 612 11.88 30.20 -0.28
N PRO A 613 11.68 31.51 -0.48
CA PRO A 613 12.79 32.42 -0.74
C PRO A 613 13.71 32.65 0.47
N LEU A 614 13.21 32.41 1.70
CA LEU A 614 14.07 32.46 2.91
C LEU A 614 14.96 31.22 3.03
N LEU A 615 14.46 30.04 2.63
CA LEU A 615 15.24 28.80 2.65
C LEU A 615 16.16 28.67 1.42
N PHE A 616 15.71 29.17 0.29
CA PHE A 616 16.40 29.16 -1.00
C PHE A 616 16.36 30.57 -1.57
N PRO A 617 17.36 31.42 -1.27
CA PRO A 617 17.38 32.81 -1.71
C PRO A 617 17.28 32.95 -3.23
N PHE A 618 16.64 34.04 -3.67
CA PHE A 618 16.51 34.40 -5.09
C PHE A 618 17.85 34.68 -5.77
#